data_8fb3653d72121a7635cb81d4f5d5522f
#
_entry.id   8fb3653d72121a7635cb81d4f5d5522f
#
_cell.length_a   1.000
_cell.length_b   1.000
_cell.length_c   1.000
_cell.angle_alpha   90.00
_cell.angle_beta   90.00
_cell.angle_gamma   90.00
#
_symmetry.space_group_name_H-M   'P 1'
#
loop_
_entity.id
_entity.type
_entity.pdbx_description
1 polymer ?
#
loop_
_entity_poly.entity_id
_entity_poly.type
_entity_poly.pdbx_seq_one_letter_code
_entity_poly.pdbx_strand_id
1 'polypeptide(L)' 'MKKKEIKNLAQKIAKYERIIQTSDDKKLVRQAEEEIMKLSSSVDSLDDMVAIDELVMELLEKN' A
#
# COMPACT_ATOMS: atom_id res chain seq x y z
N MET A 1 -6.92 -13.98 -4.77
CA MET A 1 -7.26 -12.59 -5.17
C MET A 1 -7.06 -12.42 -6.67
N LYS A 2 -7.96 -11.69 -7.31
CA LYS A 2 -7.82 -11.42 -8.74
C LYS A 2 -6.77 -10.36 -9.00
N LYS A 3 -6.15 -10.37 -10.18
CA LYS A 3 -5.12 -9.40 -10.54
C LYS A 3 -5.59 -7.96 -10.37
N LYS A 4 -6.84 -7.69 -10.73
CA LYS A 4 -7.42 -6.36 -10.63
C LYS A 4 -7.49 -5.89 -9.18
N GLU A 5 -7.85 -6.78 -8.26
CA GLU A 5 -7.92 -6.48 -6.84
C GLU A 5 -6.53 -6.22 -6.27
N ILE A 6 -5.54 -7.03 -6.67
CA ILE A 6 -4.14 -6.85 -6.25
C ILE A 6 -3.64 -5.48 -6.72
N LYS A 7 -3.91 -5.12 -7.96
CA LYS A 7 -3.51 -3.84 -8.51
C LYS A 7 -4.16 -2.67 -7.77
N ASN A 8 -5.45 -2.78 -7.48
CA ASN A 8 -6.17 -1.72 -6.74
C ASN A 8 -5.61 -1.55 -5.34
N LEU A 9 -5.35 -2.63 -4.63
CA LEU A 9 -4.77 -2.58 -3.30
C LEU A 9 -3.37 -1.97 -3.34
N ALA A 10 -2.55 -2.40 -4.30
CA ALA A 10 -1.20 -1.88 -4.45
C ALA A 10 -1.20 -0.37 -4.70
N GLN A 11 -2.13 0.11 -5.52
CA GLN A 11 -2.26 1.55 -5.80
C GLN A 11 -2.61 2.33 -4.54
N LYS A 12 -3.54 1.82 -3.74
CA LYS A 12 -3.93 2.46 -2.49
C LYS A 12 -2.77 2.49 -1.49
N ILE A 13 -2.10 1.36 -1.33
CA ILE A 13 -0.97 1.25 -0.42
C ILE A 13 0.16 2.19 -0.86
N ALA A 14 0.47 2.23 -2.15
CA ALA A 14 1.50 3.12 -2.67
C ALA A 14 1.17 4.60 -2.39
N LYS A 15 -0.09 4.98 -2.51
CA LYS A 15 -0.55 6.33 -2.20
C LYS A 15 -0.27 6.69 -0.74
N TYR A 16 -0.61 5.79 0.18
CA TYR A 16 -0.37 6.02 1.60
C TYR A 16 1.12 5.99 1.94
N GLU A 17 1.89 5.12 1.30
CA GLU A 17 3.35 5.10 1.49
C GLU A 17 3.99 6.43 1.10
N ARG A 18 3.51 7.05 0.02
CA ARG A 18 4.00 8.37 -0.39
C ARG A 18 3.70 9.43 0.66
N ILE A 19 2.50 9.39 1.22
CA ILE A 19 2.14 10.32 2.31
C ILE A 19 3.11 10.17 3.45
N ILE A 20 3.43 8.93 3.85
CA ILE A 20 4.37 8.66 4.92
C ILE A 20 5.75 9.23 4.61
N GLN A 21 6.20 9.09 3.35
CA GLN A 21 7.54 9.53 2.94
C GLN A 21 7.68 11.04 2.79
N THR A 22 6.59 11.72 2.42
CA THR A 22 6.65 13.12 2.01
C THR A 22 5.93 14.09 2.95
N SER A 23 5.05 13.61 3.81
CA SER A 23 4.27 14.48 4.69
C SER A 23 5.02 14.80 5.98
N ASP A 24 4.95 16.06 6.39
CA ASP A 24 5.47 16.49 7.68
C ASP A 24 4.39 16.43 8.77
N ASP A 25 3.14 16.18 8.38
CA ASP A 25 2.01 16.12 9.32
C ASP A 25 1.94 14.74 9.95
N LYS A 26 2.26 14.65 11.24
CA LYS A 26 2.27 13.40 11.98
C LYS A 26 0.90 12.72 12.01
N LYS A 27 -0.18 13.48 12.01
CA LYS A 27 -1.54 12.92 11.99
C LYS A 27 -1.83 12.22 10.67
N LEU A 28 -1.45 12.83 9.56
CA LEU A 28 -1.62 12.24 8.24
C LEU A 28 -0.78 10.97 8.09
N VAL A 29 0.45 11.02 8.57
CA VAL A 29 1.34 9.84 8.52
C VAL A 29 0.73 8.69 9.31
N ARG A 30 0.25 8.97 10.52
CA ARG A 30 -0.38 7.94 11.37
C ARG A 30 -1.62 7.36 10.70
N GLN A 31 -2.48 8.20 10.12
CA GLN A 31 -3.67 7.73 9.40
C GLN A 31 -3.29 6.86 8.21
N ALA A 32 -2.25 7.25 7.47
CA ALA A 32 -1.77 6.47 6.34
C ALA A 32 -1.28 5.10 6.79
N GLU A 33 -0.52 5.04 7.89
CA GLU A 33 -0.05 3.77 8.44
C GLU A 33 -1.22 2.87 8.86
N GLU A 34 -2.23 3.42 9.51
CA GLU A 34 -3.42 2.68 9.92
C GLU A 34 -4.17 2.13 8.70
N GLU A 35 -4.31 2.91 7.65
CA GLU A 35 -4.98 2.47 6.44
C GLU A 35 -4.21 1.35 5.75
N ILE A 36 -2.89 1.45 5.70
CA ILE A 36 -2.06 0.37 5.15
C ILE A 36 -2.27 -0.92 5.94
N MET A 37 -2.30 -0.83 7.26
CA MET A 37 -2.53 -2.00 8.11
C MET A 37 -3.89 -2.62 7.84
N LYS A 38 -4.94 -1.81 7.70
CA LYS A 38 -6.28 -2.31 7.39
C LYS A 38 -6.32 -2.99 6.03
N LEU A 39 -5.72 -2.39 5.03
CA LEU A 39 -5.67 -2.95 3.68
C LEU A 39 -4.89 -4.26 3.67
N SER A 40 -3.77 -4.30 4.37
CA SER A 40 -2.93 -5.50 4.46
C SER A 40 -3.64 -6.64 5.20
N SER A 41 -4.41 -6.32 6.23
CA SER A 41 -5.10 -7.34 7.01
C SER A 41 -6.24 -8.01 6.24
N SER A 42 -6.68 -7.42 5.14
CA SER A 42 -7.70 -8.03 4.28
C SER A 42 -7.12 -9.09 3.34
N VAL A 43 -5.80 -9.22 3.30
CA VAL A 43 -5.12 -10.18 2.43
C VAL A 43 -4.78 -11.44 3.23
N ASP A 44 -5.32 -12.58 2.80
CA ASP A 44 -5.15 -13.85 3.50
C ASP A 44 -4.00 -14.70 2.97
N SER A 45 -3.58 -14.45 1.73
CA SER A 45 -2.57 -15.27 1.07
C SER A 45 -1.21 -14.58 1.09
N LEU A 46 -0.17 -15.32 1.48
CA LEU A 46 1.19 -14.81 1.45
C LEU A 46 1.63 -14.48 0.03
N ASP A 47 1.22 -15.30 -0.96
CA ASP A 47 1.53 -15.03 -2.36
C ASP A 47 0.93 -13.71 -2.83
N ASP A 48 -0.30 -13.42 -2.40
CA ASP A 48 -0.95 -12.14 -2.73
C ASP A 48 -0.21 -10.97 -2.10
N MET A 49 0.22 -11.12 -0.85
CA MET A 49 1.00 -10.08 -0.17
C MET A 49 2.29 -9.77 -0.91
N VAL A 50 3.01 -10.81 -1.34
CA VAL A 50 4.25 -10.63 -2.10
C VAL A 50 3.96 -9.89 -3.41
N ALA A 51 2.91 -10.28 -4.12
CA ALA A 51 2.52 -9.62 -5.37
C ALA A 51 2.18 -8.14 -5.14
N ILE A 52 1.43 -7.83 -4.09
CA ILE A 52 1.07 -6.46 -3.74
C ILE A 52 2.32 -5.65 -3.41
N ASP A 53 3.22 -6.19 -2.60
CA ASP A 53 4.44 -5.50 -2.21
C ASP A 53 5.32 -5.17 -3.41
N GLU A 54 5.46 -6.11 -4.34
CA GLU A 54 6.24 -5.88 -5.56
C GLU A 54 5.64 -4.77 -6.40
N LEU A 55 4.31 -4.75 -6.54
CA LEU A 55 3.64 -3.69 -7.29
C LEU A 55 3.77 -2.33 -6.60
N VAL A 56 3.66 -2.30 -5.27
CA VAL A 56 3.85 -1.07 -4.50
C VAL A 56 5.24 -0.51 -4.76
N MET A 57 6.26 -1.34 -4.70
CA MET A 57 7.64 -0.91 -4.96
C MET A 57 7.80 -0.35 -6.37
N GLU A 58 7.22 -1.02 -7.36
CA GLU A 58 7.26 -0.52 -8.74
C GLU A 58 6.57 0.83 -8.88
N LEU A 59 5.40 0.98 -8.26
CA LEU A 59 4.66 2.24 -8.31
C LEU A 59 5.42 3.39 -7.65
N LEU A 60 6.10 3.11 -6.55
CA LEU A 60 6.90 4.12 -5.85
C LEU A 60 8.14 4.51 -6.64
N GLU A 61 8.75 3.57 -7.37
CA GLU A 61 9.92 3.85 -8.18
C GLU A 61 9.61 4.68 -9.43
N LYS A 62 8.39 4.56 -9.96
CA LYS A 62 8.01 5.22 -11.20
C LYS A 62 7.76 6.72 -11.06
N ASN A 63 7.94 7.26 -9.92
CA ASN A 63 7.87 8.69 -9.71
C ASN A 63 9.25 9.27 -9.48
#